data_01f7d41afa33a28c43166ce5c550a4ef
#
_entry.id   01f7d41afa33a28c43166ce5c550a4ef
#
_cell.length_a   1.000
_cell.length_b   1.000
_cell.length_c   1.000
_cell.angle_alpha   90.00
_cell.angle_beta   90.00
_cell.angle_gamma   90.00
#
_symmetry.space_group_name_H-M   'P 1'
#
loop_
_entity.id
_entity.type
_entity.pdbx_description
1 polymer ?
#
loop_
_entity_poly.entity_id
_entity_poly.type
_entity_poly.pdbx_seq_one_letter_code
_entity_poly.pdbx_strand_id
1 'polypeptide(L)'
;MELLQDCFGKNVRLTTERLEHIREHPEMVGLESEISRVLASPEFVLESQTDSAVNLFYDFYSQTIVGGKWLCVVVRYPIEPPDAFIVTAYLTNKPKQGTILWQKN
;
A
#
# COMPACT_ATOMS: atom_id res chain seq x y z
N MET A 1 15.95 -1.52 6.25
CA MET A 1 14.60 -2.10 6.34
C MET A 1 13.80 -1.33 7.37
N GLU A 2 12.56 -1.02 7.04
CA GLU A 2 11.64 -0.40 7.96
C GLU A 2 10.56 -1.38 8.39
N LEU A 3 10.13 -1.28 9.64
CA LEU A 3 8.98 -2.02 10.15
C LEU A 3 7.85 -1.03 10.37
N LEU A 4 6.75 -1.20 9.63
CA LEU A 4 5.59 -0.33 9.66
C LEU A 4 4.41 -1.06 10.29
N GLN A 5 3.39 -0.31 10.67
CA GLN A 5 2.18 -0.91 11.24
C GLN A 5 0.97 -0.56 10.38
N ASP A 6 0.17 -1.56 10.04
CA ASP A 6 -1.03 -1.35 9.23
C ASP A 6 -2.25 -0.98 10.11
N CYS A 7 -3.38 -0.72 9.47
CA CYS A 7 -4.60 -0.33 10.17
C CYS A 7 -5.25 -1.47 10.96
N PHE A 8 -4.77 -2.70 10.78
CA PHE A 8 -5.21 -3.86 11.57
C PHE A 8 -4.30 -4.13 12.77
N GLY A 9 -3.29 -3.29 12.98
CA GLY A 9 -2.33 -3.47 14.07
C GLY A 9 -1.22 -4.46 13.79
N LYS A 10 -1.07 -4.89 12.53
CA LYS A 10 -0.04 -5.86 12.15
C LYS A 10 1.21 -5.16 11.68
N ASN A 11 2.36 -5.81 11.92
CA ASN A 11 3.65 -5.33 11.44
C ASN A 11 3.84 -5.69 9.97
N VAL A 12 4.31 -4.73 9.19
CA VAL A 12 4.54 -4.87 7.75
C VAL A 12 5.95 -4.39 7.45
N ARG A 13 6.76 -5.23 6.81
CA ARG A 13 8.14 -4.88 6.46
C ARG A 13 8.20 -4.17 5.13
N LEU A 14 9.01 -3.10 5.08
CA LEU A 14 9.42 -2.46 3.84
C LEU A 14 10.93 -2.64 3.71
N THR A 15 11.37 -3.54 2.85
CA THR A 15 12.78 -3.78 2.61
C THR A 15 13.38 -2.70 1.74
N THR A 16 14.70 -2.49 1.86
CA THR A 16 15.42 -1.56 1.00
C THR A 16 15.24 -1.90 -0.48
N GLU A 17 15.27 -3.19 -0.79
CA GLU A 17 15.10 -3.69 -2.15
C GLU A 17 13.73 -3.31 -2.72
N ARG A 18 12.66 -3.47 -1.92
CA ARG A 18 11.31 -3.11 -2.36
C ARG A 18 11.13 -1.61 -2.47
N LEU A 19 11.75 -0.85 -1.57
CA LEU A 19 11.72 0.61 -1.67
C LEU A 19 12.40 1.09 -2.95
N GLU A 20 13.51 0.51 -3.32
CA GLU A 20 14.19 0.83 -4.58
C GLU A 20 13.32 0.48 -5.78
N HIS A 21 12.62 -0.67 -5.72
CA HIS A 21 11.67 -1.05 -6.76
C HIS A 21 10.54 -0.01 -6.89
N ILE A 22 10.01 0.47 -5.77
CA ILE A 22 8.96 1.49 -5.77
C ILE A 22 9.47 2.79 -6.42
N ARG A 23 10.73 3.15 -6.14
CA ARG A 23 11.35 4.35 -6.70
C ARG A 23 11.53 4.30 -8.22
N GLU A 24 11.42 3.12 -8.82
CA GLU A 24 11.42 3.00 -10.29
C GLU A 24 10.16 3.57 -10.92
N HIS A 25 9.11 3.80 -10.13
CA HIS A 25 7.92 4.52 -10.58
C HIS A 25 8.16 6.02 -10.41
N PRO A 26 8.38 6.77 -11.51
CA PRO A 26 8.73 8.20 -11.40
C PRO A 26 7.67 9.02 -10.67
N GLU A 27 6.40 8.64 -10.77
CA GLU A 27 5.29 9.33 -10.11
C GLU A 27 5.31 9.19 -8.59
N MET A 28 6.10 8.24 -8.06
CA MET A 28 6.24 8.04 -6.62
C MET A 28 7.27 8.95 -5.96
N VAL A 29 7.98 9.77 -6.76
CA VAL A 29 8.97 10.72 -6.21
C VAL A 29 8.29 11.62 -5.16
N GLY A 30 8.86 11.65 -3.96
CA GLY A 30 8.34 12.45 -2.85
C GLY A 30 7.19 11.80 -2.09
N LEU A 31 6.76 10.61 -2.47
CA LEU A 31 5.64 9.92 -1.83
C LEU A 31 6.07 8.73 -0.96
N GLU A 32 7.36 8.43 -0.88
CA GLU A 32 7.84 7.29 -0.09
C GLU A 32 7.44 7.39 1.38
N SER A 33 7.47 8.59 1.94
CA SER A 33 7.08 8.82 3.34
C SER A 33 5.57 8.63 3.56
N GLU A 34 4.77 8.70 2.50
CA GLU A 34 3.32 8.52 2.61
C GLU A 34 2.90 7.06 2.68
N ILE A 35 3.79 6.13 2.36
CA ILE A 35 3.50 4.69 2.41
C ILE A 35 3.09 4.27 3.82
N SER A 36 3.83 4.70 4.84
CA SER A 36 3.51 4.36 6.23
C SER A 36 2.16 4.95 6.66
N ARG A 37 1.83 6.14 6.19
CA ARG A 37 0.58 6.79 6.49
C ARG A 37 -0.61 6.07 5.85
N VAL A 38 -0.48 5.66 4.60
CA VAL A 38 -1.53 4.92 3.91
C VAL A 38 -1.78 3.58 4.58
N LEU A 39 -0.72 2.89 5.03
CA LEU A 39 -0.88 1.64 5.77
C LEU A 39 -1.63 1.85 7.09
N ALA A 40 -1.27 2.88 7.84
CA ALA A 40 -1.84 3.12 9.17
C ALA A 40 -3.25 3.67 9.10
N SER A 41 -3.57 4.50 8.11
CA SER A 41 -4.85 5.21 8.02
C SER A 41 -5.30 5.35 6.56
N PRO A 42 -5.60 4.25 5.88
CA PRO A 42 -6.09 4.32 4.50
C PRO A 42 -7.53 4.79 4.44
N GLU A 43 -7.98 5.17 3.27
CA GLU A 43 -9.41 5.40 3.03
C GLU A 43 -10.16 4.07 3.07
N PHE A 44 -9.60 3.05 2.44
CA PHE A 44 -10.14 1.69 2.49
C PHE A 44 -9.07 0.67 2.10
N VAL A 45 -9.34 -0.60 2.45
CA VAL A 45 -8.48 -1.73 2.11
C VAL A 45 -9.33 -2.77 1.38
N LEU A 46 -8.82 -3.25 0.25
CA LEU A 46 -9.44 -4.32 -0.52
C LEU A 46 -8.60 -5.59 -0.48
N GLU A 47 -9.28 -6.73 -0.50
CA GLU A 47 -8.60 -7.98 -0.78
C GLU A 47 -8.39 -8.10 -2.28
N SER A 48 -7.20 -8.52 -2.72
CA SER A 48 -6.92 -8.73 -4.13
C SER A 48 -7.80 -9.86 -4.68
N GLN A 49 -8.36 -9.67 -5.87
CA GLN A 49 -9.18 -10.69 -6.52
C GLN A 49 -8.38 -11.88 -7.03
N THR A 50 -7.07 -11.68 -7.23
CA THR A 50 -6.20 -12.72 -7.78
C THR A 50 -5.41 -13.48 -6.71
N ASP A 51 -5.30 -12.93 -5.50
CA ASP A 51 -4.54 -13.54 -4.42
C ASP A 51 -5.10 -13.07 -3.07
N SER A 52 -5.76 -13.98 -2.35
CA SER A 52 -6.39 -13.67 -1.06
C SER A 52 -5.40 -13.32 0.04
N ALA A 53 -4.11 -13.61 -0.16
CA ALA A 53 -3.06 -13.22 0.78
C ALA A 53 -2.55 -11.79 0.55
N VAL A 54 -3.07 -11.10 -0.45
CA VAL A 54 -2.65 -9.75 -0.83
C VAL A 54 -3.76 -8.75 -0.56
N ASN A 55 -3.42 -7.69 0.17
CA ASN A 55 -4.34 -6.57 0.42
C ASN A 55 -3.83 -5.32 -0.28
N LEU A 56 -4.78 -4.50 -0.73
CA LEU A 56 -4.53 -3.25 -1.44
C LEU A 56 -5.01 -2.11 -0.54
N PHE A 57 -4.09 -1.28 -0.08
CA PHE A 57 -4.38 -0.14 0.78
C PHE A 57 -4.46 1.11 -0.08
N TYR A 58 -5.56 1.82 -0.03
CA TYR A 58 -5.81 2.99 -0.87
C TYR A 58 -6.03 4.26 -0.05
N ASP A 59 -5.43 5.35 -0.51
CA ASP A 59 -5.78 6.69 -0.05
C ASP A 59 -5.68 7.66 -1.22
N PHE A 60 -6.54 8.69 -1.25
CA PHE A 60 -6.57 9.63 -2.35
C PHE A 60 -5.69 10.84 -2.05
N TYR A 61 -4.87 11.21 -3.02
CA TYR A 61 -4.02 12.39 -2.97
C TYR A 61 -4.44 13.35 -4.06
N SER A 62 -4.97 14.52 -3.66
CA SER A 62 -5.50 15.51 -4.61
C SER A 62 -4.40 16.16 -5.44
N GLN A 63 -3.15 16.16 -4.94
CA GLN A 63 -2.02 16.83 -5.61
C GLN A 63 -0.81 15.92 -5.62
N THR A 64 -0.55 15.35 -6.80
CA THR A 64 0.70 14.61 -7.07
C THR A 64 1.33 15.22 -8.31
N ILE A 65 2.54 14.79 -8.66
CA ILE A 65 3.20 15.29 -9.87
C ILE A 65 2.44 14.94 -11.15
N VAL A 66 1.48 14.02 -11.06
CA VAL A 66 0.62 13.61 -12.19
C VAL A 66 -0.85 13.92 -11.94
N GLY A 67 -1.14 14.85 -11.03
CA GLY A 67 -2.50 15.28 -10.69
C GLY A 67 -3.11 14.46 -9.56
N GLY A 68 -4.43 14.55 -9.39
CA GLY A 68 -5.14 13.78 -8.36
C GLY A 68 -5.12 12.30 -8.68
N LYS A 69 -4.66 11.49 -7.72
CA LYS A 69 -4.50 10.05 -7.88
C LYS A 69 -4.75 9.32 -6.57
N TRP A 70 -5.07 8.05 -6.70
CA TRP A 70 -5.07 7.13 -5.57
C TRP A 70 -3.67 6.55 -5.40
N LEU A 71 -3.16 6.59 -4.17
CA LEU A 71 -1.94 5.88 -3.82
C LEU A 71 -2.35 4.49 -3.34
N CYS A 72 -1.84 3.47 -4.01
CA CYS A 72 -2.09 2.08 -3.67
C CYS A 72 -0.82 1.47 -3.09
N VAL A 73 -0.91 0.94 -1.88
CA VAL A 73 0.17 0.17 -1.25
C VAL A 73 -0.25 -1.29 -1.23
N VAL A 74 0.53 -2.15 -1.86
CA VAL A 74 0.23 -3.57 -2.00
C VAL A 74 1.01 -4.35 -0.95
N VAL A 75 0.30 -5.11 -0.11
CA VAL A 75 0.89 -5.86 1.00
C VAL A 75 0.52 -7.32 0.89
N ARG A 76 1.51 -8.20 1.04
CA ARG A 76 1.27 -9.65 1.12
C ARG A 76 1.37 -10.12 2.56
N TYR A 77 0.41 -10.93 2.96
CA TYR A 77 0.31 -11.51 4.32
C TYR A 77 0.50 -13.02 4.23
N PRO A 78 1.74 -13.51 4.40
CA PRO A 78 1.98 -14.95 4.38
C PRO A 78 1.25 -15.64 5.53
N ILE A 79 0.84 -16.89 5.30
CA ILE A 79 0.18 -17.69 6.35
C ILE A 79 1.15 -17.98 7.49
N GLU A 80 2.42 -18.19 7.15
CA GLU A 80 3.48 -18.49 8.13
C GLU A 80 4.51 -17.37 8.21
N PRO A 81 5.22 -17.23 9.34
CA PRO A 81 6.32 -16.29 9.43
C PRO A 81 7.34 -16.47 8.31
N PRO A 82 8.04 -15.43 7.89
CA PRO A 82 8.05 -14.09 8.47
C PRO A 82 6.81 -13.27 8.13
N ASP A 83 6.73 -12.12 8.79
CA ASP A 83 5.60 -11.22 8.74
C ASP A 83 5.24 -10.71 7.36
N ALA A 84 4.15 -9.96 7.29
CA ALA A 84 3.70 -9.27 6.09
C ALA A 84 4.76 -8.33 5.54
N PHE A 85 4.75 -8.13 4.24
CA PHE A 85 5.70 -7.23 3.59
C PHE A 85 5.04 -6.46 2.44
N ILE A 86 5.58 -5.28 2.17
CA ILE A 86 5.15 -4.46 1.04
C ILE A 86 5.71 -5.07 -0.23
N VAL A 87 4.82 -5.33 -1.18
CA VAL A 87 5.20 -5.82 -2.52
C VAL A 87 5.58 -4.65 -3.40
N THR A 88 4.73 -3.62 -3.44
CA THR A 88 4.96 -2.41 -4.23
C THR A 88 4.02 -1.30 -3.78
N ALA A 89 4.21 -0.10 -4.33
CA ALA A 89 3.29 1.01 -4.19
C ALA A 89 3.29 1.82 -5.48
N TYR A 90 2.14 2.36 -5.86
CA TYR A 90 2.01 3.10 -7.11
C TYR A 90 0.79 4.02 -7.07
N LEU A 91 0.75 4.96 -8.00
CA LEU A 91 -0.40 5.83 -8.20
C LEU A 91 -1.31 5.27 -9.30
N THR A 92 -2.62 5.43 -9.12
CA THR A 92 -3.61 4.98 -10.09
C THR A 92 -4.79 5.96 -10.16
N ASN A 93 -5.42 6.03 -11.31
CA ASN A 93 -6.63 6.85 -11.49
C ASN A 93 -7.82 6.26 -10.78
N LYS A 94 -7.86 4.93 -10.64
CA LYS A 94 -9.04 4.24 -10.14
C LYS A 94 -8.63 2.99 -9.36
N PRO A 95 -9.15 2.83 -8.13
CA PRO A 95 -8.93 1.59 -7.38
C PRO A 95 -9.46 0.37 -8.12
N LYS A 96 -8.82 -0.77 -7.87
CA LYS A 96 -9.30 -2.05 -8.38
C LYS A 96 -10.58 -2.45 -7.64
N GLN A 97 -11.27 -3.43 -8.20
CA GLN A 97 -12.43 -4.02 -7.53
C GLN A 97 -11.97 -5.15 -6.62
N GLY A 98 -12.75 -5.41 -5.58
CA GLY A 98 -12.45 -6.47 -4.63
C GLY A 98 -13.33 -6.35 -3.40
N THR A 99 -13.16 -7.29 -2.48
CA THR A 99 -13.89 -7.27 -1.20
C THR A 99 -13.27 -6.22 -0.29
N ILE A 100 -14.11 -5.35 0.27
CA ILE A 100 -13.66 -4.35 1.24
C ILE A 100 -13.40 -5.05 2.56
N LEU A 101 -12.16 -4.95 3.05
CA LEU A 101 -11.74 -5.52 4.33
C LEU A 101 -11.79 -4.49 5.45
N TRP A 102 -11.65 -3.23 5.12
CA TRP A 102 -11.61 -2.13 6.09
C TRP A 102 -11.93 -0.83 5.37
N GLN A 103 -12.65 0.04 6.05
CA GLN A 103 -13.05 1.33 5.47
C GLN A 103 -13.08 2.39 6.56
N LYS A 104 -12.55 3.56 6.25
CA LYS A 104 -12.58 4.70 7.16
C LYS A 104 -14.01 5.23 7.26
N ASN A 105 -14.39 5.59 8.45
CA ASN A 105 -15.70 6.21 8.71
C ASN A 105 -15.73 7.68 8.29
#